data_f415a4efe594763d8343913ccd15e36d
#
_entry.id   f415a4efe594763d8343913ccd15e36d
#
_cell.length_a   1.000
_cell.length_b   1.000
_cell.length_c   1.000
_cell.angle_alpha   90.00
_cell.angle_beta   90.00
_cell.angle_gamma   90.00
#
_symmetry.space_group_name_H-M   'P 1'
#
loop_
_entity.id
_entity.type
_entity.pdbx_description
1 polymer ?
#
loop_
_entity_poly.entity_id
_entity_poly.type
_entity_poly.pdbx_seq_one_letter_code
_entity_poly.pdbx_strand_id
1 'polypeptide(L)'
;NDYNAFSTWELVVTILFSLSVNFVFNNVFEQRHRDRFSLWLRLEKDPGKLEQIRKTIGYNTYQSEKAIESGGFFGKGFLEGTRTKGDFVPEQHTDYIFSTVGEEWGFLGTSTVVVLFTLLLLRLVYLAERQKTDFSRMYGYGVVSILLIHYFINIGMVIGVLPTIGIPLPFFSYGGSGLLFFTILLFIFLKLDANRLKEGI
;
A
#
# COMPACT_ATOMS: atom_id res chain seq x y z
N ASN A 1 1.04 33.50 31.18
CA ASN A 1 1.52 33.51 29.80
C ASN A 1 2.69 32.53 29.65
N ASP A 2 2.42 31.22 29.85
CA ASP A 2 3.39 30.14 29.63
C ASP A 2 3.13 29.55 28.25
N TYR A 3 3.50 30.30 27.22
CA TYR A 3 3.58 29.78 25.86
C TYR A 3 5.00 29.26 25.63
N ASN A 4 5.15 27.94 25.81
CA ASN A 4 6.03 27.06 25.04
C ASN A 4 7.49 27.49 24.83
N ALA A 5 8.28 27.45 25.88
CA ALA A 5 9.66 27.02 25.69
C ALA A 5 9.62 25.48 25.52
N PHE A 6 9.85 24.98 24.30
CA PHE A 6 10.24 23.58 24.12
C PHE A 6 11.28 23.23 25.17
N SER A 7 11.04 22.23 25.98
CA SER A 7 12.03 21.84 26.98
C SER A 7 13.34 21.57 26.27
N THR A 8 14.46 21.95 26.89
CA THR A 8 15.81 21.68 26.31
C THR A 8 15.97 20.21 25.92
N TRP A 9 15.28 19.31 26.60
CA TRP A 9 15.24 17.88 26.30
C TRP A 9 14.51 17.57 25.00
N GLU A 10 13.38 18.17 24.73
CA GLU A 10 12.63 18.00 23.46
C GLU A 10 13.43 18.48 22.26
N LEU A 11 14.16 19.62 22.41
CA LEU A 11 15.06 20.10 21.37
C LEU A 11 16.21 19.11 21.11
N VAL A 12 16.84 18.60 22.18
CA VAL A 12 17.92 17.61 22.05
C VAL A 12 17.43 16.34 21.36
N VAL A 13 16.26 15.80 21.77
CA VAL A 13 15.66 14.62 21.14
C VAL A 13 15.33 14.87 19.66
N THR A 14 14.76 16.01 19.33
CA THR A 14 14.43 16.38 17.95
C THR A 14 15.67 16.50 17.08
N ILE A 15 16.75 17.12 17.59
CA ILE A 15 18.03 17.23 16.88
C ILE A 15 18.65 15.85 16.68
N LEU A 16 18.72 15.02 17.72
CA LEU A 16 19.26 13.66 17.61
C LEU A 16 18.47 12.80 16.63
N PHE A 17 17.13 12.89 16.67
CA PHE A 17 16.27 12.20 15.71
C PHE A 17 16.54 12.68 14.28
N SER A 18 16.60 14.00 14.06
CA SER A 18 16.88 14.58 12.74
C SER A 18 18.25 14.14 12.19
N LEU A 19 19.29 14.14 13.05
CA LEU A 19 20.62 13.66 12.67
C LEU A 19 20.62 12.17 12.35
N SER A 20 19.89 11.36 13.13
CA SER A 20 19.74 9.92 12.87
C SER A 20 19.07 9.66 11.54
N VAL A 21 17.97 10.35 11.24
CA VAL A 21 17.26 10.24 9.96
C VAL A 21 18.17 10.64 8.80
N ASN A 22 18.88 11.76 8.93
CA ASN A 22 19.82 12.23 7.90
C ASN A 22 20.97 11.24 7.68
N PHE A 23 21.51 10.69 8.76
CA PHE A 23 22.57 9.67 8.69
C PHE A 23 22.10 8.40 7.97
N VAL A 24 20.92 7.88 8.36
CA VAL A 24 20.33 6.68 7.74
C VAL A 24 20.03 6.94 6.26
N PHE A 25 19.43 8.08 5.94
CA PHE A 25 19.08 8.43 4.56
C PHE A 25 20.31 8.53 3.66
N ASN A 26 21.43 9.10 4.15
CA ASN A 26 22.61 9.31 3.33
C ASN A 26 23.57 8.11 3.29
N ASN A 27 23.63 7.29 4.35
CA ASN A 27 24.64 6.25 4.48
C ASN A 27 24.10 4.82 4.40
N VAL A 28 22.82 4.61 4.73
CA VAL A 28 22.21 3.27 4.77
C VAL A 28 21.34 3.03 3.53
N PHE A 29 20.62 4.05 3.07
CA PHE A 29 19.78 3.91 1.89
C PHE A 29 20.64 3.87 0.61
N GLU A 30 20.40 2.85 -0.21
CA GLU A 30 20.93 2.80 -1.57
C GLU A 30 20.41 3.97 -2.42
N GLN A 31 21.17 4.32 -3.46
CA GLN A 31 20.80 5.40 -4.38
C GLN A 31 19.37 5.24 -4.92
N ARG A 32 18.98 4.01 -5.27
CA ARG A 32 17.63 3.70 -5.77
C ARG A 32 16.51 4.08 -4.79
N HIS A 33 16.72 3.88 -3.49
CA HIS A 33 15.74 4.27 -2.48
C HIS A 33 15.65 5.77 -2.33
N ARG A 34 16.81 6.45 -2.34
CA ARG A 34 16.87 7.92 -2.27
C ARG A 34 16.18 8.58 -3.46
N ASP A 35 16.39 8.05 -4.67
CA ASP A 35 15.78 8.56 -5.89
C ASP A 35 14.25 8.38 -5.89
N ARG A 36 13.74 7.26 -5.35
CA ARG A 36 12.29 7.05 -5.16
C ARG A 36 11.66 8.07 -4.20
N PHE A 37 12.34 8.34 -3.08
CA PHE A 37 11.87 9.35 -2.12
C PHE A 37 11.98 10.77 -2.69
N SER A 38 13.06 11.10 -3.40
CA SER A 38 13.24 12.42 -4.01
C SER A 38 12.19 12.68 -5.09
N LEU A 39 11.84 11.67 -5.88
CA LEU A 39 10.77 11.75 -6.87
C LEU A 39 9.40 11.95 -6.20
N TRP A 40 9.11 11.15 -5.17
CA TRP A 40 7.85 11.22 -4.45
C TRP A 40 7.65 12.56 -3.72
N LEU A 41 8.68 13.05 -3.03
CA LEU A 41 8.65 14.34 -2.33
C LEU A 41 8.84 15.54 -3.28
N ARG A 42 9.01 15.30 -4.58
CA ARG A 42 9.28 16.32 -5.60
C ARG A 42 10.45 17.24 -5.23
N LEU A 43 11.49 16.66 -4.61
CA LEU A 43 12.67 17.40 -4.16
C LEU A 43 13.62 17.75 -5.31
N GLU A 44 13.62 16.94 -6.39
CA GLU A 44 14.43 17.21 -7.58
C GLU A 44 13.79 18.32 -8.41
N LYS A 45 14.54 19.40 -8.60
CA LYS A 45 14.11 20.60 -9.33
C LYS A 45 14.70 20.68 -10.74
N ASP A 46 15.72 19.87 -11.02
CA ASP A 46 16.33 19.81 -12.36
C ASP A 46 15.44 19.03 -13.32
N PRO A 47 14.86 19.66 -14.36
CA PRO A 47 13.97 19.00 -15.29
C PRO A 47 14.61 17.79 -16.00
N GLY A 48 15.92 17.86 -16.29
CA GLY A 48 16.65 16.78 -16.96
C GLY A 48 16.80 15.55 -16.08
N LYS A 49 17.17 15.74 -14.82
CA LYS A 49 17.25 14.64 -13.83
C LYS A 49 15.88 14.07 -13.51
N LEU A 50 14.86 14.91 -13.37
CA LEU A 50 13.49 14.49 -13.10
C LEU A 50 12.97 13.58 -14.21
N GLU A 51 13.22 13.93 -15.46
CA GLU A 51 12.83 13.11 -16.61
C GLU A 51 13.60 11.79 -16.66
N GLN A 52 14.89 11.80 -16.33
CA GLN A 52 15.71 10.59 -16.25
C GLN A 52 15.23 9.65 -15.13
N ILE A 53 14.93 10.18 -13.93
CA ILE A 53 14.40 9.39 -12.82
C ILE A 53 13.01 8.84 -13.15
N ARG A 54 12.15 9.62 -13.81
CA ARG A 54 10.84 9.16 -14.30
C ARG A 54 10.97 8.02 -15.32
N LYS A 55 11.94 8.09 -16.23
CA LYS A 55 12.18 7.04 -17.22
C LYS A 55 12.82 5.78 -16.66
N THR A 56 13.39 5.82 -15.47
CA THR A 56 14.05 4.70 -14.82
C THR A 56 13.25 4.19 -13.63
N ILE A 57 13.36 4.85 -12.49
CA ILE A 57 12.80 4.39 -11.21
C ILE A 57 11.31 4.71 -11.08
N GLY A 58 10.87 5.83 -11.62
CA GLY A 58 9.46 6.27 -11.62
C GLY A 58 8.64 5.73 -12.79
N TYR A 59 9.24 4.93 -13.68
CA TYR A 59 8.59 4.47 -14.90
C TYR A 59 7.30 3.68 -14.61
N ASN A 60 7.36 2.75 -13.69
CA ASN A 60 6.23 1.90 -13.34
C ASN A 60 5.04 2.71 -12.80
N THR A 61 5.30 3.64 -11.86
CA THR A 61 4.27 4.52 -11.31
C THR A 61 3.69 5.44 -12.38
N TYR A 62 4.54 6.04 -13.21
CA TYR A 62 4.09 6.90 -14.31
C TYR A 62 3.20 6.13 -15.31
N GLN A 63 3.59 4.93 -15.71
CA GLN A 63 2.79 4.11 -16.60
C GLN A 63 1.48 3.63 -15.95
N SER A 64 1.52 3.32 -14.66
CA SER A 64 0.36 2.99 -13.85
C SER A 64 -0.66 4.14 -13.79
N GLU A 65 -0.20 5.35 -13.46
CA GLU A 65 -1.05 6.55 -13.46
C GLU A 65 -1.69 6.79 -14.82
N LYS A 66 -0.91 6.65 -15.89
CA LYS A 66 -1.41 6.79 -17.27
C LYS A 66 -2.38 5.69 -17.69
N ALA A 67 -2.23 4.49 -17.18
CA ALA A 67 -3.20 3.40 -17.39
C ALA A 67 -4.54 3.74 -16.74
N ILE A 68 -4.52 4.12 -15.45
CA ILE A 68 -5.72 4.52 -14.71
C ILE A 68 -6.41 5.72 -15.38
N GLU A 69 -5.64 6.78 -15.73
CA GLU A 69 -6.16 7.96 -16.40
C GLU A 69 -6.87 7.61 -17.73
N SER A 70 -6.30 6.66 -18.48
CA SER A 70 -6.85 6.24 -19.77
C SER A 70 -8.14 5.45 -19.67
N GLY A 71 -8.45 4.84 -18.49
CA GLY A 71 -9.69 4.12 -18.24
C GLY A 71 -10.92 5.02 -18.04
N GLY A 72 -10.72 6.27 -17.62
CA GLY A 72 -11.82 7.21 -17.40
C GLY A 72 -12.83 6.72 -16.35
N PHE A 73 -14.10 7.01 -16.54
CA PHE A 73 -15.15 6.68 -15.56
C PHE A 73 -15.61 5.21 -15.65
N PHE A 74 -15.81 4.69 -16.85
CA PHE A 74 -16.37 3.35 -17.10
C PHE A 74 -15.33 2.29 -17.47
N GLY A 75 -14.09 2.69 -17.74
CA GLY A 75 -13.06 1.80 -18.24
C GLY A 75 -13.13 1.60 -19.76
N LYS A 76 -12.12 0.90 -20.29
CA LYS A 76 -12.05 0.53 -21.72
C LYS A 76 -12.78 -0.77 -22.03
N GLY A 77 -13.11 -1.56 -21.02
CA GLY A 77 -13.66 -2.90 -21.14
C GLY A 77 -12.70 -3.99 -20.70
N PHE A 78 -13.26 -5.12 -20.26
CA PHE A 78 -12.47 -6.27 -19.78
C PHE A 78 -11.58 -6.81 -20.89
N LEU A 79 -10.29 -6.93 -20.61
CA LEU A 79 -9.23 -7.32 -21.56
C LEU A 79 -9.10 -6.37 -22.78
N GLU A 80 -9.59 -5.12 -22.69
CA GLU A 80 -9.44 -4.13 -23.77
C GLU A 80 -8.48 -2.99 -23.40
N GLY A 81 -7.79 -3.10 -22.26
CA GLY A 81 -6.77 -2.17 -21.82
C GLY A 81 -5.59 -2.12 -22.81
N THR A 82 -5.35 -0.99 -23.45
CA THR A 82 -4.28 -0.85 -24.46
C THR A 82 -2.89 -0.87 -23.82
N ARG A 83 -2.76 -0.32 -22.59
CA ARG A 83 -1.50 -0.31 -21.85
C ARG A 83 -1.26 -1.65 -21.16
N THR A 84 -2.31 -2.26 -20.65
CA THR A 84 -2.29 -3.61 -20.06
C THR A 84 -1.89 -4.65 -21.10
N LYS A 85 -2.50 -4.64 -22.30
CA LYS A 85 -2.14 -5.57 -23.40
C LYS A 85 -0.73 -5.32 -23.96
N GLY A 86 -0.27 -4.09 -23.93
CA GLY A 86 1.04 -3.70 -24.46
C GLY A 86 2.19 -3.90 -23.48
N ASP A 87 1.96 -4.49 -22.28
CA ASP A 87 2.94 -4.68 -21.20
C ASP A 87 3.71 -3.39 -20.84
N PHE A 88 3.04 -2.23 -20.97
CA PHE A 88 3.66 -0.93 -20.66
C PHE A 88 3.88 -0.72 -19.16
N VAL A 89 3.12 -1.43 -18.31
CA VAL A 89 3.28 -1.40 -16.86
C VAL A 89 4.03 -2.66 -16.43
N PRO A 90 5.33 -2.58 -16.12
CA PRO A 90 6.06 -3.72 -15.57
C PRO A 90 5.40 -4.20 -14.26
N GLU A 91 5.44 -5.52 -14.01
CA GLU A 91 4.85 -6.16 -12.82
C GLU A 91 3.35 -5.85 -12.64
N GLN A 92 2.62 -5.64 -13.75
CA GLN A 92 1.18 -5.30 -13.72
C GLN A 92 0.32 -6.37 -13.05
N HIS A 93 0.71 -7.65 -13.13
CA HIS A 93 -0.06 -8.76 -12.54
C HIS A 93 0.19 -8.94 -11.04
N THR A 94 1.30 -8.42 -10.52
CA THR A 94 1.70 -8.53 -9.13
C THR A 94 1.45 -7.23 -8.38
N ASP A 95 2.37 -6.28 -8.46
CA ASP A 95 2.37 -5.10 -7.63
C ASP A 95 1.46 -3.98 -8.16
N TYR A 96 1.21 -3.95 -9.47
CA TYR A 96 0.43 -2.91 -10.15
C TYR A 96 -0.92 -3.38 -10.67
N ILE A 97 -1.46 -4.51 -10.16
CA ILE A 97 -2.75 -5.05 -10.62
C ILE A 97 -3.90 -4.05 -10.53
N PHE A 98 -3.86 -3.14 -9.54
CA PHE A 98 -4.87 -2.10 -9.38
C PHE A 98 -4.90 -1.12 -10.58
N SER A 99 -3.77 -0.90 -11.27
CA SER A 99 -3.75 -0.09 -12.50
C SER A 99 -4.49 -0.76 -13.67
N THR A 100 -4.43 -2.10 -13.75
CA THR A 100 -5.20 -2.87 -14.73
C THR A 100 -6.70 -2.70 -14.49
N VAL A 101 -7.14 -2.79 -13.22
CA VAL A 101 -8.53 -2.50 -12.86
C VAL A 101 -8.92 -1.08 -13.26
N GLY A 102 -8.03 -0.10 -13.02
CA GLY A 102 -8.27 1.30 -13.39
C GLY A 102 -8.39 1.50 -14.90
N GLU A 103 -7.59 0.81 -15.73
CA GLU A 103 -7.68 0.91 -17.16
C GLU A 103 -8.91 0.22 -17.74
N GLU A 104 -9.20 -1.00 -17.28
CA GLU A 104 -10.26 -1.85 -17.85
C GLU A 104 -11.66 -1.51 -17.33
N TRP A 105 -11.79 -1.18 -16.03
CA TRP A 105 -13.08 -0.95 -15.35
C TRP A 105 -13.28 0.50 -14.91
N GLY A 106 -12.27 1.34 -15.11
CA GLY A 106 -12.31 2.77 -14.82
C GLY A 106 -12.49 3.10 -13.35
N PHE A 107 -13.01 4.31 -13.10
CA PHE A 107 -13.30 4.80 -11.75
C PHE A 107 -14.31 3.94 -10.99
N LEU A 108 -15.32 3.41 -11.68
CA LEU A 108 -16.31 2.52 -11.05
C LEU A 108 -15.67 1.22 -10.54
N GLY A 109 -14.81 0.59 -11.34
CA GLY A 109 -14.11 -0.63 -10.94
C GLY A 109 -13.17 -0.39 -9.76
N THR A 110 -12.32 0.64 -9.84
CA THR A 110 -11.41 0.98 -8.75
C THR A 110 -12.13 1.33 -7.46
N SER A 111 -13.21 2.11 -7.54
CA SER A 111 -14.05 2.44 -6.38
C SER A 111 -14.71 1.21 -5.77
N THR A 112 -15.17 0.27 -6.60
CA THR A 112 -15.73 -1.00 -6.13
C THR A 112 -14.70 -1.81 -5.35
N VAL A 113 -13.48 -1.94 -5.86
CA VAL A 113 -12.39 -2.63 -5.15
C VAL A 113 -12.10 -1.96 -3.81
N VAL A 114 -11.99 -0.63 -3.79
CA VAL A 114 -11.74 0.15 -2.56
C VAL A 114 -12.86 -0.07 -1.54
N VAL A 115 -14.11 0.00 -1.94
CA VAL A 115 -15.27 -0.20 -1.05
C VAL A 115 -15.30 -1.63 -0.50
N LEU A 116 -15.12 -2.65 -1.35
CA LEU A 116 -15.12 -4.05 -0.92
C LEU A 116 -14.00 -4.36 0.08
N PHE A 117 -12.78 -3.84 -0.17
CA PHE A 117 -11.67 -3.99 0.79
C PHE A 117 -11.94 -3.27 2.11
N THR A 118 -12.48 -2.06 2.04
CA THR A 118 -12.86 -1.31 3.25
C THR A 118 -13.91 -2.06 4.06
N LEU A 119 -14.94 -2.59 3.41
CA LEU A 119 -15.96 -3.40 4.07
C LEU A 119 -15.38 -4.68 4.68
N LEU A 120 -14.46 -5.35 3.99
CA LEU A 120 -13.73 -6.51 4.51
C LEU A 120 -12.96 -6.13 5.79
N LEU A 121 -12.16 -5.07 5.76
CA LEU A 121 -11.39 -4.62 6.92
C LEU A 121 -12.28 -4.24 8.10
N LEU A 122 -13.35 -3.47 7.86
CA LEU A 122 -14.33 -3.13 8.90
C LEU A 122 -15.00 -4.38 9.49
N ARG A 123 -15.32 -5.37 8.66
CA ARG A 123 -15.87 -6.63 9.13
C ARG A 123 -14.89 -7.40 9.99
N LEU A 124 -13.62 -7.44 9.61
CA LEU A 124 -12.56 -8.11 10.40
C LEU A 124 -12.31 -7.40 11.73
N VAL A 125 -12.32 -6.06 11.77
CA VAL A 125 -12.27 -5.28 13.01
C VAL A 125 -13.43 -5.65 13.92
N TYR A 126 -14.64 -5.66 13.40
CA TYR A 126 -15.83 -6.05 14.17
C TYR A 126 -15.70 -7.48 14.72
N LEU A 127 -15.17 -8.42 13.93
CA LEU A 127 -14.90 -9.79 14.38
C LEU A 127 -13.82 -9.85 15.46
N ALA A 128 -12.79 -9.01 15.38
CA ALA A 128 -11.71 -8.93 16.37
C ALA A 128 -12.22 -8.38 17.71
N GLU A 129 -13.05 -7.32 17.68
CA GLU A 129 -13.62 -6.73 18.90
C GLU A 129 -14.49 -7.70 19.71
N ARG A 130 -15.21 -8.58 19.04
CA ARG A 130 -16.11 -9.51 19.71
C ARG A 130 -15.43 -10.78 20.26
N GLN A 131 -14.10 -10.93 20.11
CA GLN A 131 -13.36 -12.07 20.65
C GLN A 131 -13.37 -12.06 22.17
N LYS A 132 -13.51 -13.25 22.79
CA LYS A 132 -13.53 -13.42 24.26
C LYS A 132 -12.12 -13.47 24.85
N THR A 133 -11.17 -14.08 24.14
CA THR A 133 -9.79 -14.21 24.61
C THR A 133 -8.92 -13.10 24.07
N ASP A 134 -7.96 -12.63 24.87
CA ASP A 134 -7.01 -11.58 24.45
C ASP A 134 -6.13 -12.06 23.30
N PHE A 135 -5.77 -13.34 23.29
CA PHE A 135 -5.00 -13.94 22.20
C PHE A 135 -5.75 -13.82 20.86
N SER A 136 -7.02 -14.27 20.79
CA SER A 136 -7.82 -14.23 19.57
C SER A 136 -8.07 -12.80 19.12
N ARG A 137 -8.24 -11.86 20.05
CA ARG A 137 -8.41 -10.45 19.77
C ARG A 137 -7.13 -9.85 19.17
N MET A 138 -5.98 -10.06 19.82
CA MET A 138 -4.69 -9.57 19.31
C MET A 138 -4.35 -10.16 17.93
N TYR A 139 -4.61 -11.47 17.75
CA TYR A 139 -4.41 -12.11 16.45
C TYR A 139 -5.29 -11.47 15.37
N GLY A 140 -6.56 -11.22 15.66
CA GLY A 140 -7.49 -10.54 14.75
C GLY A 140 -6.99 -9.16 14.32
N TYR A 141 -6.58 -8.33 15.28
CA TYR A 141 -5.98 -7.03 14.98
C TYR A 141 -4.68 -7.14 14.18
N GLY A 142 -3.86 -8.16 14.45
CA GLY A 142 -2.65 -8.44 13.66
C GLY A 142 -2.99 -8.71 12.19
N VAL A 143 -3.99 -9.55 11.93
CA VAL A 143 -4.47 -9.83 10.56
C VAL A 143 -4.99 -8.56 9.89
N VAL A 144 -5.83 -7.79 10.57
CA VAL A 144 -6.36 -6.51 10.06
C VAL A 144 -5.23 -5.56 9.72
N SER A 145 -4.24 -5.42 10.60
CA SER A 145 -3.10 -4.51 10.38
C SER A 145 -2.27 -4.92 9.17
N ILE A 146 -1.98 -6.21 9.01
CA ILE A 146 -1.24 -6.71 7.84
C ILE A 146 -2.01 -6.42 6.55
N LEU A 147 -3.29 -6.75 6.50
CA LEU A 147 -4.12 -6.50 5.32
C LEU A 147 -4.26 -5.01 5.02
N LEU A 148 -4.47 -4.18 6.05
CA LEU A 148 -4.57 -2.72 5.91
C LEU A 148 -3.29 -2.11 5.34
N ILE A 149 -2.12 -2.49 5.87
CA ILE A 149 -0.83 -1.99 5.41
C ILE A 149 -0.60 -2.35 3.94
N HIS A 150 -0.82 -3.61 3.56
CA HIS A 150 -0.67 -4.05 2.17
C HIS A 150 -1.63 -3.32 1.23
N TYR A 151 -2.90 -3.22 1.62
CA TYR A 151 -3.92 -2.51 0.87
C TYR A 151 -3.57 -1.02 0.67
N PHE A 152 -3.22 -0.33 1.76
CA PHE A 152 -2.92 1.09 1.73
C PHE A 152 -1.66 1.40 0.93
N ILE A 153 -0.59 0.63 1.13
CA ILE A 153 0.66 0.84 0.41
C ILE A 153 0.50 0.50 -1.07
N ASN A 154 -0.15 -0.63 -1.40
CA ASN A 154 -0.33 -1.01 -2.81
C ASN A 154 -1.11 0.05 -3.58
N ILE A 155 -2.30 0.42 -3.13
CA ILE A 155 -3.09 1.44 -3.82
C ILE A 155 -2.35 2.77 -3.84
N GLY A 156 -1.76 3.19 -2.71
CA GLY A 156 -1.02 4.45 -2.61
C GLY A 156 0.16 4.55 -3.60
N MET A 157 0.91 3.45 -3.80
CA MET A 157 2.01 3.48 -4.78
C MET A 157 1.52 3.43 -6.22
N VAL A 158 0.42 2.72 -6.50
CA VAL A 158 -0.16 2.61 -7.85
C VAL A 158 -0.71 3.95 -8.34
N ILE A 159 -1.30 4.76 -7.44
CA ILE A 159 -1.79 6.11 -7.74
C ILE A 159 -0.74 7.21 -7.50
N GLY A 160 0.52 6.86 -7.21
CA GLY A 160 1.61 7.83 -7.02
C GLY A 160 1.59 8.62 -5.71
N VAL A 161 0.70 8.30 -4.77
CA VAL A 161 0.62 8.95 -3.44
C VAL A 161 1.72 8.46 -2.50
N LEU A 162 2.19 7.22 -2.67
CA LEU A 162 3.30 6.63 -1.91
C LEU A 162 4.45 6.25 -2.84
N PRO A 163 5.69 6.19 -2.31
CA PRO A 163 6.82 5.72 -3.10
C PRO A 163 6.65 4.24 -3.44
N THR A 164 7.18 3.83 -4.59
CA THR A 164 7.16 2.44 -5.05
C THR A 164 7.94 1.53 -4.11
N ILE A 165 7.26 0.60 -3.46
CA ILE A 165 7.84 -0.38 -2.53
C ILE A 165 7.82 -1.79 -3.11
N GLY A 166 6.82 -2.13 -3.94
CA GLY A 166 6.65 -3.47 -4.50
C GLY A 166 5.95 -4.40 -3.51
N ILE A 167 4.75 -4.03 -3.07
CA ILE A 167 3.93 -4.82 -2.15
C ILE A 167 2.65 -5.25 -2.86
N PRO A 168 2.32 -6.56 -2.90
CA PRO A 168 1.13 -7.04 -3.59
C PRO A 168 -0.17 -6.66 -2.86
N LEU A 169 -1.25 -6.50 -3.62
CA LEU A 169 -2.60 -6.31 -3.08
C LEU A 169 -3.16 -7.67 -2.60
N PRO A 170 -3.51 -7.82 -1.31
CA PRO A 170 -3.98 -9.09 -0.77
C PRO A 170 -5.19 -9.65 -1.53
N PHE A 171 -5.20 -10.95 -1.80
CA PHE A 171 -6.25 -11.68 -2.52
C PHE A 171 -6.49 -11.25 -3.98
N PHE A 172 -5.82 -10.24 -4.47
CA PHE A 172 -6.03 -9.66 -5.80
C PHE A 172 -4.83 -9.85 -6.72
N SER A 173 -3.62 -9.62 -6.18
CA SER A 173 -2.38 -9.77 -6.94
C SER A 173 -2.09 -11.22 -7.29
N TYR A 174 -1.55 -11.44 -8.49
CA TYR A 174 -1.05 -12.72 -8.90
C TYR A 174 0.15 -13.15 -8.06
N GLY A 175 0.10 -14.39 -7.53
CA GLY A 175 1.19 -14.98 -6.76
C GLY A 175 0.68 -16.05 -5.79
N GLY A 176 1.01 -17.31 -6.06
CA GLY A 176 0.54 -18.46 -5.26
C GLY A 176 0.95 -18.38 -3.78
N SER A 177 2.19 -17.99 -3.50
CA SER A 177 2.69 -17.84 -2.12
C SER A 177 1.98 -16.73 -1.35
N GLY A 178 1.75 -15.58 -1.98
CA GLY A 178 1.03 -14.46 -1.38
C GLY A 178 -0.43 -14.80 -1.08
N LEU A 179 -1.11 -15.43 -2.05
CA LEU A 179 -2.49 -15.89 -1.87
C LEU A 179 -2.61 -16.89 -0.73
N LEU A 180 -1.73 -17.88 -0.66
CA LEU A 180 -1.69 -18.86 0.44
C LEU A 180 -1.45 -18.18 1.78
N PHE A 181 -0.49 -17.27 1.86
CA PHE A 181 -0.18 -16.54 3.09
C PHE A 181 -1.39 -15.79 3.64
N PHE A 182 -2.01 -14.92 2.85
CA PHE A 182 -3.18 -14.16 3.27
C PHE A 182 -4.38 -15.05 3.58
N THR A 183 -4.57 -16.11 2.81
CA THR A 183 -5.64 -17.10 3.03
C THR A 183 -5.45 -17.80 4.38
N ILE A 184 -4.26 -18.31 4.67
CA ILE A 184 -3.96 -18.98 5.96
C ILE A 184 -4.20 -18.02 7.12
N LEU A 185 -3.67 -16.79 7.07
CA LEU A 185 -3.89 -15.79 8.10
C LEU A 185 -5.38 -15.56 8.37
N LEU A 186 -6.15 -15.35 7.31
CA LEU A 186 -7.58 -15.10 7.41
C LEU A 186 -8.34 -16.31 7.96
N PHE A 187 -8.06 -17.50 7.46
CA PHE A 187 -8.78 -18.72 7.88
C PHE A 187 -8.46 -19.13 9.32
N ILE A 188 -7.23 -18.91 9.81
CA ILE A 188 -6.92 -19.09 11.24
C ILE A 188 -7.78 -18.15 12.08
N PHE A 189 -7.89 -16.87 11.69
CA PHE A 189 -8.72 -15.91 12.39
C PHE A 189 -10.21 -16.30 12.38
N LEU A 190 -10.73 -16.72 11.23
CA LEU A 190 -12.12 -17.19 11.12
C LEU A 190 -12.36 -18.44 11.98
N LYS A 191 -11.37 -19.33 12.09
CA LYS A 191 -11.44 -20.49 12.98
C LYS A 191 -11.50 -20.10 14.45
N LEU A 192 -10.70 -19.13 14.87
CA LEU A 192 -10.76 -18.58 16.23
C LEU A 192 -12.13 -17.96 16.50
N ASP A 193 -12.66 -17.17 15.57
CA ASP A 193 -13.99 -16.59 15.69
C ASP A 193 -15.10 -17.65 15.80
N ALA A 194 -15.04 -18.71 14.99
CA ALA A 194 -16.01 -19.80 15.04
C ALA A 194 -16.00 -20.55 16.40
N ASN A 195 -14.83 -20.66 17.03
CA ASN A 195 -14.67 -21.36 18.32
C ASN A 195 -14.97 -20.49 19.55
N ARG A 196 -15.10 -19.18 19.41
CA ARG A 196 -15.28 -18.22 20.52
C ARG A 196 -16.45 -18.57 21.46
N LEU A 197 -17.50 -19.23 20.97
CA LEU A 197 -18.65 -19.64 21.78
C LEU A 197 -18.36 -20.87 22.62
N LYS A 198 -17.38 -21.69 22.22
CA LYS A 198 -16.95 -22.90 22.95
C LYS A 198 -15.95 -22.59 24.06
N GLU A 199 -15.22 -21.49 23.96
CA GLU A 199 -14.21 -21.03 24.91
C GLU A 199 -14.83 -20.32 26.14
N GLY A 200 -16.12 -20.34 26.30
CA GLY A 200 -16.87 -19.73 27.40
C GLY A 200 -17.65 -20.73 28.27
N ILE A 201 -17.38 -22.00 28.13
CA ILE A 201 -17.81 -23.11 29.02
C ILE A 201 -16.56 -23.67 29.63
#